data_61c6efd037d8f2ced98e4fb652a90b39
#
_entry.id   61c6efd037d8f2ced98e4fb652a90b39
#
_cell.length_a   1.000
_cell.length_b   1.000
_cell.length_c   1.000
_cell.angle_alpha   90.00
_cell.angle_beta   90.00
_cell.angle_gamma   90.00
#
_symmetry.space_group_name_H-M   'P 1'
#
loop_
_entity.id
_entity.type
_entity.pdbx_description
1 polymer ?
#
loop_
_entity_poly.entity_id
_entity_poly.type
_entity_poly.pdbx_seq_one_letter_code
_entity_poly.pdbx_strand_id
1 'polypeptide(L)'
;SFTNKAYDKKFNEKKFFEEISNEKYKNKHVTIYLSTDDFTGSIVYNPNRMYVSMSKEIYMENEKDVDNFISDIFQKTSSDIGFIEDMKYSFLENEEEIEEFKELGGVLIEDRVVKIGNEFRIDISKNPGHTKMINGLPIGVYWKMWIGHDYYRYLSQRKLSEYDNCYENIELEDGSRKIVMTETLDEFISEKTDDMKWDFREKMELKKVEEMLYNLPEEDIPDGELLEETIISKDGKAEYTLTYFDDNMEWMEKAYATKYYLIKHLLDEEGNWISEDGEMTKTGWMKNLDFEKLYNGEI
;
A
#
# COMPACT_ATOMS: atom_id res chain seq x y z
N SER A 1 -8.49 -10.71 16.16
CA SER A 1 -9.31 -11.71 15.50
C SER A 1 -10.67 -11.72 16.17
N PHE A 2 -11.67 -11.19 15.49
CA PHE A 2 -13.06 -11.53 15.80
C PHE A 2 -13.23 -12.98 15.38
N THR A 3 -13.02 -13.89 16.31
CA THR A 3 -13.20 -15.30 16.07
C THR A 3 -14.60 -15.56 15.53
N ASN A 4 -14.68 -15.92 14.26
CA ASN A 4 -15.71 -16.78 13.63
C ASN A 4 -17.08 -16.85 14.30
N LYS A 5 -17.72 -15.73 14.57
CA LYS A 5 -19.15 -15.66 14.73
C LYS A 5 -19.66 -14.64 13.75
N ALA A 6 -20.13 -15.09 12.60
CA ALA A 6 -21.02 -14.32 11.77
C ALA A 6 -22.17 -13.85 12.67
N TYR A 7 -22.18 -12.58 13.00
CA TYR A 7 -23.30 -11.98 13.70
C TYR A 7 -24.21 -11.37 12.63
N ASP A 8 -25.24 -12.09 12.25
CA ASP A 8 -26.40 -11.51 11.58
C ASP A 8 -27.07 -10.50 12.53
N LYS A 9 -26.43 -9.37 12.74
CA LYS A 9 -26.97 -8.28 13.53
C LYS A 9 -27.11 -7.08 12.65
N LYS A 10 -28.31 -6.52 12.64
CA LYS A 10 -28.55 -5.20 12.04
C LYS A 10 -27.47 -4.24 12.50
N PHE A 11 -26.79 -3.59 11.55
CA PHE A 11 -25.75 -2.62 11.80
C PHE A 11 -26.26 -1.56 12.78
N ASN A 12 -25.51 -1.30 13.82
CA ASN A 12 -25.77 -0.25 14.79
C ASN A 12 -24.55 0.64 14.88
N GLU A 13 -24.64 1.78 14.23
CA GLU A 13 -23.57 2.76 14.09
C GLU A 13 -22.93 3.13 15.43
N LYS A 14 -23.76 3.46 16.45
CA LYS A 14 -23.25 3.83 17.76
C LYS A 14 -22.42 2.72 18.41
N LYS A 15 -22.92 1.48 18.38
CA LYS A 15 -22.16 0.35 18.92
C LYS A 15 -20.90 0.04 18.12
N PHE A 16 -20.94 0.26 16.81
CA PHE A 16 -19.79 0.12 15.95
C PHE A 16 -18.68 1.10 16.35
N PHE A 17 -19.01 2.39 16.46
CA PHE A 17 -18.02 3.39 16.87
C PHE A 17 -17.54 3.20 18.31
N GLU A 18 -18.41 2.80 19.24
CA GLU A 18 -18.01 2.43 20.61
C GLU A 18 -17.03 1.26 20.62
N GLU A 19 -17.23 0.27 19.76
CA GLU A 19 -16.37 -0.92 19.68
C GLU A 19 -15.03 -0.59 19.06
N ILE A 20 -14.97 0.07 17.88
CA ILE A 20 -13.69 0.41 17.22
C ILE A 20 -12.88 1.45 18.00
N SER A 21 -13.54 2.30 18.81
CA SER A 21 -12.89 3.26 19.69
C SER A 21 -12.34 2.64 20.98
N ASN A 22 -12.56 1.34 21.19
CA ASN A 22 -12.08 0.67 22.39
C ASN A 22 -10.56 0.52 22.34
N GLU A 23 -9.88 0.89 23.43
CA GLU A 23 -8.41 0.81 23.53
C GLU A 23 -7.82 -0.58 23.22
N LYS A 24 -8.63 -1.65 23.37
CA LYS A 24 -8.20 -3.01 23.01
C LYS A 24 -7.90 -3.18 21.51
N TYR A 25 -8.44 -2.29 20.64
CA TYR A 25 -8.19 -2.28 19.20
C TYR A 25 -7.20 -1.19 18.78
N LYS A 26 -6.76 -0.38 19.73
CA LYS A 26 -5.70 0.59 19.46
C LYS A 26 -4.46 -0.16 18.99
N ASN A 27 -3.95 0.23 17.84
CA ASN A 27 -2.81 -0.43 17.19
C ASN A 27 -3.08 -1.89 16.77
N LYS A 28 -4.33 -2.25 16.43
CA LYS A 28 -4.67 -3.56 15.88
C LYS A 28 -5.24 -3.42 14.49
N HIS A 29 -4.93 -4.42 13.69
CA HIS A 29 -5.58 -4.62 12.41
C HIS A 29 -7.03 -5.08 12.64
N VAL A 30 -7.99 -4.36 12.09
CA VAL A 30 -9.42 -4.68 12.19
C VAL A 30 -10.01 -4.76 10.79
N THR A 31 -10.52 -5.92 10.43
CA THR A 31 -11.25 -6.10 9.17
C THR A 31 -12.73 -6.26 9.47
N ILE A 32 -13.55 -5.46 8.80
CA ILE A 32 -15.00 -5.47 8.93
C ILE A 32 -15.57 -5.85 7.56
N TYR A 33 -16.23 -6.99 7.50
CA TYR A 33 -16.98 -7.40 6.30
C TYR A 33 -18.40 -6.92 6.42
N LEU A 34 -18.87 -6.22 5.40
CA LEU A 34 -20.24 -5.77 5.28
C LEU A 34 -20.90 -6.57 4.15
N SER A 35 -22.00 -7.22 4.43
CA SER A 35 -22.76 -7.97 3.43
C SER A 35 -24.25 -7.73 3.62
N THR A 36 -24.92 -7.44 2.52
CA THR A 36 -26.38 -7.42 2.39
C THR A 36 -26.75 -8.28 1.18
N ASP A 37 -28.05 -8.44 0.88
CA ASP A 37 -28.49 -9.19 -0.31
C ASP A 37 -27.94 -8.58 -1.61
N ASP A 38 -27.69 -7.28 -1.63
CA ASP A 38 -27.27 -6.52 -2.82
C ASP A 38 -25.82 -5.98 -2.72
N PHE A 39 -25.14 -6.18 -1.60
CA PHE A 39 -23.84 -5.57 -1.35
C PHE A 39 -22.88 -6.49 -0.60
N THR A 40 -21.65 -6.54 -1.08
CA THR A 40 -20.51 -7.08 -0.33
C THR A 40 -19.37 -6.08 -0.40
N GLY A 41 -18.85 -5.70 0.75
CA GLY A 41 -17.71 -4.81 0.86
C GLY A 41 -16.92 -5.10 2.13
N SER A 42 -15.77 -4.48 2.25
CA SER A 42 -14.96 -4.59 3.46
C SER A 42 -14.36 -3.25 3.84
N ILE A 43 -14.17 -3.06 5.14
CA ILE A 43 -13.35 -2.00 5.69
C ILE A 43 -12.22 -2.68 6.43
N VAL A 44 -10.99 -2.38 6.02
CA VAL A 44 -9.79 -2.81 6.72
C VAL A 44 -9.17 -1.57 7.36
N TYR A 45 -9.01 -1.61 8.65
CA TYR A 45 -8.41 -0.53 9.43
C TYR A 45 -7.18 -1.06 10.16
N ASN A 46 -6.10 -0.36 10.03
CA ASN A 46 -4.95 -0.44 10.91
C ASN A 46 -4.57 0.98 11.38
N PRO A 47 -3.66 1.16 12.33
CA PRO A 47 -3.33 2.49 12.88
C PRO A 47 -2.95 3.53 11.83
N ASN A 48 -2.35 3.09 10.73
CA ASN A 48 -1.77 3.98 9.71
C ASN A 48 -2.57 3.97 8.40
N ARG A 49 -3.52 3.04 8.23
CA ARG A 49 -4.25 2.88 6.96
C ARG A 49 -5.69 2.44 7.15
N MET A 50 -6.53 2.92 6.27
CA MET A 50 -7.90 2.43 6.13
C MET A 50 -8.16 2.11 4.66
N TYR A 51 -8.61 0.90 4.41
CA TYR A 51 -9.07 0.44 3.10
C TYR A 51 -10.57 0.21 3.15
N VAL A 52 -11.27 0.70 2.16
CA VAL A 52 -12.70 0.44 1.97
C VAL A 52 -12.87 -0.10 0.56
N SER A 53 -13.37 -1.34 0.45
CA SER A 53 -13.74 -1.92 -0.85
C SER A 53 -15.25 -2.00 -0.98
N MET A 54 -15.76 -1.66 -2.14
CA MET A 54 -17.17 -1.76 -2.48
C MET A 54 -17.35 -1.96 -3.99
N SER A 55 -18.53 -2.40 -4.43
CA SER A 55 -18.78 -2.47 -5.86
C SER A 55 -18.86 -1.07 -6.47
N LYS A 56 -18.54 -0.98 -7.77
CA LYS A 56 -18.59 0.27 -8.52
C LYS A 56 -19.97 0.91 -8.47
N GLU A 57 -21.00 0.09 -8.60
CA GLU A 57 -22.40 0.55 -8.60
C GLU A 57 -22.74 1.27 -7.30
N ILE A 58 -22.39 0.68 -6.15
CA ILE A 58 -22.61 1.28 -4.84
C ILE A 58 -21.81 2.55 -4.65
N TYR A 59 -20.55 2.55 -5.09
CA TYR A 59 -19.76 3.77 -5.05
C TYR A 59 -20.43 4.88 -5.85
N MET A 60 -20.85 4.62 -7.11
CA MET A 60 -21.47 5.62 -7.98
C MET A 60 -22.80 6.17 -7.42
N GLU A 61 -23.59 5.32 -6.77
CA GLU A 61 -24.82 5.75 -6.10
C GLU A 61 -24.56 6.64 -4.87
N ASN A 62 -23.40 6.50 -4.23
CA ASN A 62 -23.04 7.19 -2.99
C ASN A 62 -21.77 8.05 -3.13
N GLU A 63 -21.33 8.34 -4.35
CA GLU A 63 -20.06 9.00 -4.67
C GLU A 63 -19.82 10.24 -3.80
N LYS A 64 -20.79 11.13 -3.74
CA LYS A 64 -20.69 12.37 -2.98
C LYS A 64 -20.51 12.12 -1.48
N ASP A 65 -21.20 11.14 -0.93
CA ASP A 65 -21.11 10.83 0.50
C ASP A 65 -19.77 10.19 0.84
N VAL A 66 -19.24 9.33 -0.05
CA VAL A 66 -17.90 8.74 0.08
C VAL A 66 -16.83 9.82 -0.03
N ASP A 67 -16.91 10.70 -1.03
CA ASP A 67 -15.96 11.81 -1.21
C ASP A 67 -15.96 12.77 -0.01
N ASN A 68 -17.13 13.10 0.53
CA ASN A 68 -17.26 13.91 1.72
C ASN A 68 -16.66 13.22 2.94
N PHE A 69 -16.92 11.92 3.10
CA PHE A 69 -16.36 11.13 4.19
C PHE A 69 -14.83 11.11 4.16
N ILE A 70 -14.22 10.91 2.98
CA ILE A 70 -12.76 10.96 2.83
C ILE A 70 -12.23 12.36 3.16
N SER A 71 -12.85 13.40 2.60
CA SER A 71 -12.46 14.79 2.86
C SER A 71 -12.55 15.14 4.34
N ASP A 72 -13.60 14.67 5.02
CA ASP A 72 -13.77 14.86 6.48
C ASP A 72 -12.69 14.15 7.30
N ILE A 73 -12.27 12.95 6.87
CA ILE A 73 -11.15 12.24 7.52
C ILE A 73 -9.87 13.06 7.36
N PHE A 74 -9.55 13.52 6.16
CA PHE A 74 -8.37 14.32 5.89
C PHE A 74 -8.30 15.55 6.79
N GLN A 75 -9.38 16.32 6.86
CA GLN A 75 -9.45 17.52 7.70
C GLN A 75 -9.32 17.23 9.21
N LYS A 76 -9.68 16.02 9.65
CA LYS A 76 -9.70 15.66 11.08
C LYS A 76 -8.48 14.89 11.56
N THR A 77 -7.75 14.22 10.66
CA THR A 77 -6.72 13.24 11.01
C THR A 77 -5.32 13.59 10.51
N SER A 78 -5.16 14.68 9.77
CA SER A 78 -3.88 15.05 9.12
C SER A 78 -3.30 13.87 8.29
N SER A 79 -4.17 13.18 7.55
CA SER A 79 -3.77 12.06 6.71
C SER A 79 -2.83 12.51 5.58
N ASP A 80 -1.85 11.67 5.23
CA ASP A 80 -0.87 11.99 4.18
C ASP A 80 -1.45 11.89 2.79
N ILE A 81 -2.12 10.78 2.50
CA ILE A 81 -2.71 10.52 1.19
C ILE A 81 -3.96 9.65 1.31
N GLY A 82 -4.95 9.93 0.47
CA GLY A 82 -6.11 9.08 0.22
C GLY A 82 -6.35 8.99 -1.27
N PHE A 83 -6.91 7.88 -1.73
CA PHE A 83 -7.22 7.74 -3.15
C PHE A 83 -8.36 6.76 -3.39
N ILE A 84 -8.95 6.88 -4.58
CA ILE A 84 -9.96 5.96 -5.10
C ILE A 84 -9.43 5.41 -6.42
N GLU A 85 -9.47 4.08 -6.54
CA GLU A 85 -9.04 3.36 -7.72
C GLU A 85 -9.98 2.19 -8.05
N ASP A 86 -9.96 1.73 -9.29
CA ASP A 86 -10.53 0.45 -9.69
C ASP A 86 -9.52 -0.67 -9.43
N MET A 87 -9.90 -1.66 -8.64
CA MET A 87 -8.97 -2.73 -8.24
C MET A 87 -8.46 -3.54 -9.44
N LYS A 88 -9.33 -3.83 -10.41
CA LYS A 88 -8.91 -4.59 -11.60
C LYS A 88 -7.93 -3.78 -12.44
N TYR A 89 -8.20 -2.49 -12.63
CA TYR A 89 -7.30 -1.59 -13.32
C TYR A 89 -5.95 -1.50 -12.59
N SER A 90 -5.99 -1.29 -11.27
CA SER A 90 -4.79 -1.24 -10.44
C SER A 90 -3.95 -2.52 -10.55
N PHE A 91 -4.56 -3.69 -10.51
CA PHE A 91 -3.86 -4.96 -10.74
C PHE A 91 -3.20 -5.01 -12.12
N LEU A 92 -3.93 -4.67 -13.19
CA LEU A 92 -3.37 -4.68 -14.55
C LEU A 92 -2.22 -3.70 -14.74
N GLU A 93 -2.23 -2.56 -14.07
CA GLU A 93 -1.16 -1.57 -14.15
C GLU A 93 0.10 -1.98 -13.36
N ASN A 94 -0.03 -2.89 -12.39
CA ASN A 94 1.04 -3.26 -11.45
C ASN A 94 1.47 -4.73 -11.54
N GLU A 95 0.83 -5.55 -12.39
CA GLU A 95 1.16 -6.96 -12.51
C GLU A 95 2.38 -7.17 -13.41
N GLU A 96 3.41 -7.78 -12.87
CA GLU A 96 4.66 -8.12 -13.57
C GLU A 96 4.62 -9.53 -14.20
N GLU A 97 3.84 -10.44 -13.60
CA GLU A 97 3.78 -11.82 -14.04
C GLU A 97 2.84 -11.98 -15.25
N ILE A 98 3.38 -12.46 -16.37
CA ILE A 98 2.68 -12.52 -17.67
C ILE A 98 1.40 -13.36 -17.58
N GLU A 99 1.44 -14.49 -16.89
CA GLU A 99 0.29 -15.39 -16.84
C GLU A 99 -0.83 -14.81 -15.97
N GLU A 100 -0.51 -14.21 -14.83
CA GLU A 100 -1.50 -13.52 -13.95
C GLU A 100 -2.12 -12.32 -14.66
N PHE A 101 -1.30 -11.52 -15.37
CA PHE A 101 -1.80 -10.43 -16.21
C PHE A 101 -2.82 -10.88 -17.23
N LYS A 102 -2.56 -12.01 -17.94
CA LYS A 102 -3.50 -12.58 -18.92
C LYS A 102 -4.78 -13.11 -18.26
N GLU A 103 -4.67 -13.76 -17.10
CA GLU A 103 -5.82 -14.25 -16.34
C GLU A 103 -6.76 -13.12 -15.91
N LEU A 104 -6.21 -11.96 -15.59
CA LEU A 104 -6.96 -10.73 -15.32
C LEU A 104 -7.59 -10.11 -16.59
N GLY A 105 -7.28 -10.64 -17.76
CA GLY A 105 -7.76 -10.17 -19.06
C GLY A 105 -6.90 -9.08 -19.69
N GLY A 106 -5.64 -8.96 -19.25
CA GLY A 106 -4.67 -8.04 -19.82
C GLY A 106 -4.22 -8.47 -21.23
N VAL A 107 -3.95 -7.49 -22.08
CA VAL A 107 -3.43 -7.70 -23.43
C VAL A 107 -1.96 -7.34 -23.47
N LEU A 108 -1.10 -8.32 -23.75
CA LEU A 108 0.34 -8.09 -23.81
C LEU A 108 0.71 -7.18 -24.99
N ILE A 109 1.51 -6.19 -24.70
CA ILE A 109 2.15 -5.30 -25.67
C ILE A 109 3.63 -5.65 -25.68
N GLU A 110 4.18 -6.01 -26.86
CA GLU A 110 5.54 -6.54 -26.99
C GLU A 110 6.61 -5.62 -26.40
N ASP A 111 6.46 -4.32 -26.52
CA ASP A 111 7.43 -3.34 -25.99
C ASP A 111 7.40 -3.20 -24.45
N ARG A 112 6.38 -3.75 -23.80
CA ARG A 112 6.27 -3.83 -22.34
C ARG A 112 6.84 -5.12 -21.75
N VAL A 113 7.22 -6.10 -22.60
CA VAL A 113 7.81 -7.35 -22.13
C VAL A 113 9.32 -7.21 -22.05
N VAL A 114 9.90 -7.45 -20.89
CA VAL A 114 11.33 -7.42 -20.64
C VAL A 114 11.82 -8.77 -20.16
N LYS A 115 13.09 -9.06 -20.39
CA LYS A 115 13.73 -10.26 -19.87
C LYS A 115 14.56 -9.91 -18.66
N ILE A 116 14.21 -10.48 -17.49
CA ILE A 116 14.95 -10.35 -16.25
C ILE A 116 15.51 -11.73 -15.88
N GLY A 117 16.82 -11.87 -15.95
CA GLY A 117 17.45 -13.18 -15.78
C GLY A 117 16.98 -14.18 -16.86
N ASN A 118 16.34 -15.27 -16.46
CA ASN A 118 15.78 -16.29 -17.33
C ASN A 118 14.28 -16.14 -17.60
N GLU A 119 13.61 -15.20 -16.95
CA GLU A 119 12.16 -15.00 -17.03
C GLU A 119 11.79 -13.80 -17.90
N PHE A 120 10.59 -13.85 -18.46
CA PHE A 120 9.97 -12.72 -19.14
C PHE A 120 8.91 -12.13 -18.23
N ARG A 121 8.99 -10.82 -17.99
CA ARG A 121 8.06 -10.07 -17.14
C ARG A 121 7.54 -8.84 -17.85
N ILE A 122 6.49 -8.27 -17.31
CA ILE A 122 5.94 -7.00 -17.77
C ILE A 122 6.73 -5.87 -17.09
N ASP A 123 7.23 -4.94 -17.87
CA ASP A 123 7.84 -3.71 -17.37
C ASP A 123 6.74 -2.72 -16.98
N ILE A 124 6.29 -2.81 -15.74
CA ILE A 124 5.24 -1.94 -15.20
C ILE A 124 5.62 -0.46 -15.21
N SER A 125 6.90 -0.11 -15.29
CA SER A 125 7.34 1.28 -15.39
C SER A 125 6.87 1.96 -16.68
N LYS A 126 6.41 1.19 -17.66
CA LYS A 126 5.81 1.66 -18.91
C LYS A 126 4.29 1.80 -18.84
N ASN A 127 3.68 1.45 -17.73
CA ASN A 127 2.25 1.61 -17.49
C ASN A 127 2.00 2.99 -16.85
N PRO A 128 1.11 3.83 -17.40
CA PRO A 128 0.90 5.19 -16.88
C PRO A 128 0.26 5.20 -15.49
N GLY A 129 -0.56 4.19 -15.19
CA GLY A 129 -1.24 4.02 -13.90
C GLY A 129 -0.47 3.18 -12.89
N HIS A 130 0.78 2.76 -13.19
CA HIS A 130 1.53 1.97 -12.21
C HIS A 130 1.75 2.74 -10.91
N THR A 131 1.76 1.99 -9.82
CA THR A 131 1.97 2.52 -8.47
C THR A 131 3.12 1.78 -7.81
N LYS A 132 3.77 2.42 -6.87
CA LYS A 132 4.80 1.80 -6.03
C LYS A 132 4.56 2.15 -4.58
N MET A 133 4.68 1.15 -3.73
CA MET A 133 4.75 1.36 -2.29
C MET A 133 6.21 1.51 -1.90
N ILE A 134 6.63 2.69 -1.47
CA ILE A 134 8.01 2.96 -1.05
C ILE A 134 7.96 3.53 0.35
N ASN A 135 8.58 2.84 1.30
CA ASN A 135 8.59 3.24 2.71
C ASN A 135 7.19 3.56 3.24
N GLY A 136 6.21 2.71 2.91
CA GLY A 136 4.83 2.89 3.33
C GLY A 136 4.02 3.94 2.57
N LEU A 137 4.63 4.69 1.65
CA LEU A 137 3.95 5.72 0.87
C LEU A 137 3.57 5.21 -0.53
N PRO A 138 2.30 5.32 -0.95
CA PRO A 138 1.87 4.97 -2.29
C PRO A 138 2.23 6.09 -3.27
N ILE A 139 3.10 5.79 -4.25
CA ILE A 139 3.51 6.72 -5.30
C ILE A 139 2.87 6.28 -6.62
N GLY A 140 1.95 7.06 -7.13
CA GLY A 140 1.20 6.72 -8.32
C GLY A 140 0.25 7.81 -8.79
N VAL A 141 -0.58 7.46 -9.78
CA VAL A 141 -1.67 8.30 -10.28
C VAL A 141 -2.96 7.53 -10.09
N TYR A 142 -3.89 8.14 -9.38
CA TYR A 142 -5.19 7.54 -9.06
C TYR A 142 -6.32 8.38 -9.63
N TRP A 143 -7.49 7.79 -9.81
CA TRP A 143 -8.64 8.52 -10.33
C TRP A 143 -8.98 9.74 -9.48
N LYS A 144 -9.11 9.57 -8.17
CA LYS A 144 -9.25 10.65 -7.20
C LYS A 144 -8.17 10.54 -6.16
N MET A 145 -7.58 11.66 -5.80
CA MET A 145 -6.50 11.75 -4.82
C MET A 145 -6.79 12.85 -3.82
N TRP A 146 -6.57 12.58 -2.55
CA TRP A 146 -6.48 13.56 -1.47
C TRP A 146 -5.04 13.59 -1.00
N ILE A 147 -4.43 14.76 -1.03
CA ILE A 147 -3.01 14.94 -0.71
C ILE A 147 -2.92 15.85 0.49
N GLY A 148 -2.43 15.31 1.60
CA GLY A 148 -2.29 16.00 2.87
C GLY A 148 -0.96 16.72 3.03
N HIS A 149 -0.82 17.46 4.13
CA HIS A 149 0.33 18.33 4.38
C HIS A 149 1.67 17.59 4.44
N ASP A 150 1.70 16.43 5.06
CA ASP A 150 2.95 15.68 5.21
C ASP A 150 3.45 15.12 3.88
N TYR A 151 2.55 14.92 2.92
CA TYR A 151 2.92 14.52 1.57
C TYR A 151 3.60 15.63 0.76
N TYR A 152 3.42 16.91 1.14
CA TYR A 152 4.07 18.05 0.49
C TYR A 152 5.59 18.12 0.71
N ARG A 153 6.13 17.35 1.64
CA ARG A 153 7.59 17.18 1.73
C ARG A 153 8.18 16.39 0.57
N TYR A 154 7.35 15.65 -0.16
CA TYR A 154 7.73 14.84 -1.32
C TYR A 154 7.23 15.46 -2.64
N LEU A 155 6.01 15.95 -2.68
CA LEU A 155 5.41 16.61 -3.84
C LEU A 155 5.35 18.13 -3.65
N SER A 156 5.71 18.87 -4.68
CA SER A 156 5.63 20.32 -4.63
C SER A 156 4.18 20.81 -4.56
N GLN A 157 3.79 21.41 -3.43
CA GLN A 157 2.47 22.01 -3.26
C GLN A 157 2.15 23.02 -4.38
N ARG A 158 3.14 23.82 -4.82
CA ARG A 158 2.94 24.78 -5.91
C ARG A 158 2.61 24.08 -7.22
N LYS A 159 3.37 23.04 -7.61
CA LYS A 159 3.10 22.28 -8.84
C LYS A 159 1.73 21.62 -8.80
N LEU A 160 1.35 21.06 -7.64
CA LEU A 160 0.02 20.51 -7.44
C LEU A 160 -1.06 21.57 -7.60
N SER A 161 -0.89 22.76 -7.03
CA SER A 161 -1.88 23.83 -7.12
C SER A 161 -2.01 24.42 -8.54
N GLU A 162 -0.95 24.39 -9.32
CA GLU A 162 -0.89 24.88 -10.71
C GLU A 162 -1.31 23.80 -11.73
N TYR A 163 -1.54 22.55 -11.29
CA TYR A 163 -1.90 21.46 -12.19
C TYR A 163 -3.34 21.60 -12.69
N ASP A 164 -3.49 21.76 -14.01
CA ASP A 164 -4.74 22.05 -14.69
C ASP A 164 -5.19 20.97 -15.69
N ASN A 165 -4.35 19.95 -15.96
CA ASN A 165 -4.69 18.83 -16.84
C ASN A 165 -5.43 17.72 -16.05
N CYS A 166 -6.53 18.09 -15.40
CA CYS A 166 -7.40 17.21 -14.63
C CYS A 166 -8.84 17.77 -14.63
N TYR A 167 -9.81 16.97 -14.23
CA TYR A 167 -11.21 17.37 -14.14
C TYR A 167 -11.47 18.37 -13.00
N GLU A 168 -10.88 18.10 -11.82
CA GLU A 168 -11.03 18.94 -10.64
C GLU A 168 -9.70 19.02 -9.86
N ASN A 169 -9.37 20.21 -9.37
CA ASN A 169 -8.23 20.43 -8.51
C ASN A 169 -8.59 21.52 -7.49
N ILE A 170 -8.93 21.12 -6.28
CA ILE A 170 -9.39 22.01 -5.23
C ILE A 170 -8.54 21.92 -3.97
N GLU A 171 -8.35 23.05 -3.32
CA GLU A 171 -7.77 23.13 -1.99
C GLU A 171 -8.88 23.01 -0.95
N LEU A 172 -8.68 22.16 0.05
CA LEU A 172 -9.58 21.98 1.17
C LEU A 172 -9.30 23.01 2.28
N GLU A 173 -10.20 23.13 3.25
CA GLU A 173 -10.10 24.17 4.30
C GLU A 173 -8.84 24.07 5.14
N ASP A 174 -8.30 22.88 5.32
CA ASP A 174 -7.06 22.61 6.05
C ASP A 174 -5.79 22.82 5.20
N GLY A 175 -5.93 23.17 3.91
CA GLY A 175 -4.82 23.32 2.96
C GLY A 175 -4.36 22.02 2.30
N SER A 176 -4.99 20.88 2.63
CA SER A 176 -4.85 19.66 1.82
C SER A 176 -5.52 19.85 0.46
N ARG A 177 -5.31 18.92 -0.47
CA ARG A 177 -5.77 19.08 -1.86
C ARG A 177 -6.47 17.84 -2.37
N LYS A 178 -7.65 18.03 -2.97
CA LYS A 178 -8.34 16.99 -3.75
C LYS A 178 -8.07 17.20 -5.24
N ILE A 179 -7.64 16.14 -5.93
CA ILE A 179 -7.48 16.12 -7.38
C ILE A 179 -8.34 14.98 -7.94
N VAL A 180 -9.16 15.30 -8.95
CA VAL A 180 -9.93 14.34 -9.72
C VAL A 180 -9.42 14.36 -11.15
N MET A 181 -8.85 13.26 -11.61
CA MET A 181 -8.19 13.21 -12.92
C MET A 181 -9.19 13.32 -14.07
N THR A 182 -10.30 12.56 -14.01
CA THR A 182 -11.35 12.54 -15.04
C THR A 182 -12.73 12.64 -14.40
N GLU A 183 -13.74 13.05 -15.17
CA GLU A 183 -15.11 13.14 -14.69
C GLU A 183 -15.65 11.78 -14.22
N THR A 184 -15.30 10.69 -14.93
CA THR A 184 -15.75 9.35 -14.60
C THR A 184 -14.59 8.38 -14.42
N LEU A 185 -14.80 7.34 -13.60
CA LEU A 185 -13.82 6.25 -13.43
C LEU A 185 -13.56 5.53 -14.76
N ASP A 186 -14.58 5.34 -15.59
CA ASP A 186 -14.46 4.66 -16.89
C ASP A 186 -13.55 5.43 -17.86
N GLU A 187 -13.56 6.75 -17.81
CA GLU A 187 -12.61 7.57 -18.56
C GLU A 187 -11.20 7.39 -18.04
N PHE A 188 -11.02 7.38 -16.72
CA PHE A 188 -9.70 7.22 -16.09
C PHE A 188 -9.02 5.90 -16.45
N ILE A 189 -9.76 4.80 -16.46
CA ILE A 189 -9.22 3.48 -16.81
C ILE A 189 -9.04 3.26 -18.32
N SER A 190 -9.47 4.22 -19.13
CA SER A 190 -9.33 4.18 -20.59
C SER A 190 -7.91 4.56 -21.02
N GLU A 191 -7.38 3.90 -22.05
CA GLU A 191 -6.10 4.28 -22.70
C GLU A 191 -6.09 5.72 -23.23
N LYS A 192 -7.27 6.33 -23.48
CA LYS A 192 -7.36 7.71 -23.94
C LYS A 192 -6.84 8.73 -22.95
N THR A 193 -6.71 8.36 -21.68
CA THR A 193 -6.21 9.22 -20.59
C THR A 193 -4.79 8.90 -20.19
N ASP A 194 -4.10 8.01 -20.90
CA ASP A 194 -2.72 7.64 -20.58
C ASP A 194 -1.77 8.84 -20.67
N ASP A 195 -1.93 9.69 -21.70
CA ASP A 195 -1.13 10.93 -21.83
C ASP A 195 -1.33 11.87 -20.62
N MET A 196 -2.55 11.95 -20.07
CA MET A 196 -2.85 12.74 -18.86
C MET A 196 -2.14 12.16 -17.63
N LYS A 197 -2.14 10.84 -17.48
CA LYS A 197 -1.45 10.18 -16.36
C LYS A 197 0.06 10.37 -16.46
N TRP A 198 0.64 10.26 -17.66
CA TRP A 198 2.06 10.56 -17.89
C TRP A 198 2.39 12.01 -17.61
N ASP A 199 1.56 12.96 -18.06
CA ASP A 199 1.72 14.39 -17.80
C ASP A 199 1.72 14.68 -16.27
N PHE A 200 0.81 14.07 -15.51
CA PHE A 200 0.83 14.17 -14.05
C PHE A 200 2.13 13.63 -13.45
N ARG A 201 2.56 12.43 -13.85
CA ARG A 201 3.80 11.82 -13.36
C ARG A 201 5.01 12.70 -13.65
N GLU A 202 5.09 13.29 -14.84
CA GLU A 202 6.18 14.18 -15.25
C GLU A 202 6.14 15.51 -14.48
N LYS A 203 5.00 16.20 -14.45
CA LYS A 203 4.85 17.48 -13.77
C LYS A 203 5.08 17.37 -12.26
N MET A 204 4.62 16.29 -11.63
CA MET A 204 4.86 16.01 -10.22
C MET A 204 6.24 15.39 -9.95
N GLU A 205 7.01 15.10 -10.99
CA GLU A 205 8.34 14.49 -10.88
C GLU A 205 8.34 13.18 -10.06
N LEU A 206 7.29 12.33 -10.23
CA LEU A 206 7.12 11.14 -9.38
C LEU A 206 8.33 10.22 -9.39
N LYS A 207 9.05 10.10 -10.51
CA LYS A 207 10.30 9.34 -10.57
C LYS A 207 11.37 9.86 -9.61
N LYS A 208 11.49 11.19 -9.46
CA LYS A 208 12.44 11.78 -8.49
C LYS A 208 11.98 11.55 -7.06
N VAL A 209 10.66 11.56 -6.81
CA VAL A 209 10.09 11.22 -5.50
C VAL A 209 10.40 9.77 -5.16
N GLU A 210 10.22 8.84 -6.10
CA GLU A 210 10.61 7.44 -5.93
C GLU A 210 12.10 7.31 -5.58
N GLU A 211 12.99 7.94 -6.37
CA GLU A 211 14.43 7.93 -6.14
C GLU A 211 14.82 8.54 -4.78
N MET A 212 14.15 9.61 -4.38
CA MET A 212 14.37 10.23 -3.07
C MET A 212 13.96 9.31 -1.93
N LEU A 213 12.79 8.69 -2.01
CA LEU A 213 12.27 7.79 -0.99
C LEU A 213 13.10 6.52 -0.83
N TYR A 214 13.65 5.96 -1.92
CA TYR A 214 14.58 4.83 -1.87
C TYR A 214 15.91 5.18 -1.20
N ASN A 215 16.32 6.45 -1.22
CA ASN A 215 17.59 6.91 -0.67
C ASN A 215 17.43 7.63 0.67
N LEU A 216 16.24 7.61 1.30
CA LEU A 216 16.09 8.17 2.65
C LEU A 216 16.98 7.41 3.64
N PRO A 217 17.66 8.13 4.56
CA PRO A 217 18.29 7.49 5.72
C PRO A 217 17.25 6.70 6.52
N GLU A 218 17.65 5.57 7.12
CA GLU A 218 16.74 4.73 7.94
C GLU A 218 15.97 5.52 9.00
N GLU A 219 16.59 6.53 9.59
CA GLU A 219 16.00 7.43 10.60
C GLU A 219 14.94 8.39 10.05
N ASP A 220 14.91 8.62 8.72
CA ASP A 220 13.95 9.50 8.03
C ASP A 220 12.87 8.72 7.26
N ILE A 221 12.93 7.37 7.30
CA ILE A 221 11.89 6.53 6.71
C ILE A 221 10.61 6.77 7.51
N PRO A 222 9.50 7.20 6.87
CA PRO A 222 8.22 7.29 7.55
C PRO A 222 7.93 5.96 8.25
N ASP A 223 7.34 6.00 9.45
CA ASP A 223 6.91 4.81 10.21
C ASP A 223 5.92 3.97 9.37
N GLY A 224 6.41 3.43 8.27
CA GLY A 224 5.70 2.55 7.37
C GLY A 224 5.85 1.11 7.85
N GLU A 225 4.84 0.35 7.63
CA GLU A 225 4.69 -1.04 8.04
C GLU A 225 5.91 -1.89 7.69
N LEU A 226 6.91 -1.96 8.56
CA LEU A 226 7.91 -3.02 8.49
C LEU A 226 7.24 -4.30 9.00
N LEU A 227 6.49 -4.96 8.11
CA LEU A 227 5.92 -6.29 8.37
C LEU A 227 6.99 -7.37 8.21
N GLU A 228 8.00 -7.07 7.42
CA GLU A 228 9.12 -7.94 7.12
C GLU A 228 10.41 -7.13 7.01
N GLU A 229 11.53 -7.67 7.49
CA GLU A 229 12.85 -7.04 7.46
C GLU A 229 13.90 -8.07 7.06
N THR A 230 14.80 -7.67 6.17
CA THR A 230 15.93 -8.50 5.74
C THR A 230 17.22 -7.95 6.33
N ILE A 231 18.00 -8.82 6.98
CA ILE A 231 19.30 -8.49 7.57
C ILE A 231 20.36 -9.40 6.97
N ILE A 232 21.39 -8.81 6.39
CA ILE A 232 22.55 -9.57 5.90
C ILE A 232 23.61 -9.56 6.98
N SER A 233 24.17 -10.74 7.29
CA SER A 233 25.26 -10.87 8.25
C SER A 233 26.48 -10.07 7.79
N LYS A 234 27.26 -9.58 8.75
CA LYS A 234 28.46 -8.75 8.51
C LYS A 234 29.49 -9.41 7.60
N ASP A 235 29.59 -10.73 7.63
CA ASP A 235 30.49 -11.50 6.77
C ASP A 235 29.91 -11.84 5.40
N GLY A 236 28.65 -11.43 5.13
CA GLY A 236 27.94 -11.64 3.87
C GLY A 236 27.54 -13.10 3.60
N LYS A 237 27.58 -13.99 4.62
CA LYS A 237 27.34 -15.43 4.44
C LYS A 237 25.94 -15.88 4.81
N ALA A 238 25.14 -15.02 5.41
CA ALA A 238 23.77 -15.33 5.77
C ALA A 238 22.86 -14.12 5.57
N GLU A 239 21.67 -14.40 5.11
CA GLU A 239 20.53 -13.47 5.06
C GLU A 239 19.47 -13.96 6.03
N TYR A 240 18.94 -13.06 6.82
CA TYR A 240 17.89 -13.30 7.79
C TYR A 240 16.64 -12.52 7.37
N THR A 241 15.57 -13.23 7.08
CA THR A 241 14.24 -12.63 6.85
C THR A 241 13.43 -12.74 8.13
N LEU A 242 13.01 -11.61 8.66
CA LEU A 242 12.17 -11.47 9.85
C LEU A 242 10.78 -11.03 9.46
N THR A 243 9.78 -11.80 9.83
CA THR A 243 8.37 -11.42 9.71
C THR A 243 7.81 -11.20 11.12
N TYR A 244 7.02 -10.16 11.29
CA TYR A 244 6.55 -9.69 12.59
C TYR A 244 5.09 -10.00 12.83
N PHE A 245 4.75 -10.40 14.08
CA PHE A 245 3.42 -10.86 14.46
C PHE A 245 3.01 -10.35 15.85
N ASP A 246 1.70 -10.31 16.08
CA ASP A 246 1.12 -10.16 17.40
C ASP A 246 1.07 -11.49 18.17
N ASP A 247 0.45 -11.48 19.36
CA ASP A 247 0.28 -12.65 20.20
C ASP A 247 -0.58 -13.75 19.56
N ASN A 248 -1.41 -13.39 18.57
CA ASN A 248 -2.30 -14.30 17.86
C ASN A 248 -1.69 -14.83 16.56
N MET A 249 -0.43 -14.48 16.25
CA MET A 249 0.24 -14.79 14.98
C MET A 249 -0.42 -14.09 13.79
N GLU A 250 -0.98 -12.91 14.00
CA GLU A 250 -1.40 -12.02 12.93
C GLU A 250 -0.26 -11.06 12.59
N TRP A 251 -0.10 -10.75 11.32
CA TRP A 251 0.95 -9.84 10.83
C TRP A 251 0.84 -8.48 11.50
N MET A 252 1.98 -7.97 11.93
CA MET A 252 2.07 -6.74 12.72
C MET A 252 3.31 -5.96 12.34
N GLU A 253 3.23 -4.64 12.40
CA GLU A 253 4.43 -3.80 12.27
C GLU A 253 5.45 -4.10 13.36
N LYS A 254 6.74 -4.03 13.01
CA LYS A 254 7.85 -4.27 13.93
C LYS A 254 7.70 -3.54 15.27
N ALA A 255 7.27 -2.27 15.23
CA ALA A 255 7.11 -1.44 16.41
C ALA A 255 6.07 -1.96 17.44
N TYR A 256 5.08 -2.73 16.96
CA TYR A 256 3.98 -3.25 17.77
C TYR A 256 4.02 -4.78 17.92
N ALA A 257 4.95 -5.42 17.23
CA ALA A 257 5.07 -6.87 17.24
C ALA A 257 5.49 -7.40 18.61
N THR A 258 4.89 -8.50 19.00
CA THR A 258 5.27 -9.24 20.21
C THR A 258 6.06 -10.50 19.87
N LYS A 259 5.90 -11.00 18.65
CA LYS A 259 6.56 -12.20 18.12
C LYS A 259 7.20 -11.93 16.77
N TYR A 260 8.14 -12.78 16.41
CA TYR A 260 8.76 -12.81 15.10
C TYR A 260 8.84 -14.24 14.57
N TYR A 261 8.86 -14.35 13.24
CA TYR A 261 9.28 -15.53 12.52
C TYR A 261 10.57 -15.20 11.77
N LEU A 262 11.57 -16.05 11.89
CA LEU A 262 12.91 -15.87 11.33
C LEU A 262 13.18 -17.00 10.35
N ILE A 263 13.57 -16.66 9.13
CA ILE A 263 14.15 -17.57 8.15
C ILE A 263 15.61 -17.16 7.96
N LYS A 264 16.53 -18.14 7.95
CA LYS A 264 17.94 -17.93 7.61
C LYS A 264 18.23 -18.60 6.29
N HIS A 265 18.74 -17.84 5.34
CA HIS A 265 19.32 -18.33 4.11
C HIS A 265 20.84 -18.21 4.17
N LEU A 266 21.57 -19.24 3.75
CA LEU A 266 23.01 -19.13 3.52
C LEU A 266 23.24 -18.54 2.12
N LEU A 267 24.25 -17.68 2.03
CA LEU A 267 24.64 -17.02 0.80
C LEU A 267 25.94 -17.62 0.27
N ASP A 268 26.05 -17.77 -1.05
CA ASP A 268 27.28 -18.07 -1.76
C ASP A 268 28.18 -16.83 -1.88
N GLU A 269 29.34 -16.96 -2.53
CA GLU A 269 30.30 -15.85 -2.71
C GLU A 269 29.75 -14.73 -3.61
N GLU A 270 28.73 -15.00 -4.41
CA GLU A 270 28.04 -14.03 -5.27
C GLU A 270 26.82 -13.40 -4.58
N GLY A 271 26.45 -13.84 -3.37
CA GLY A 271 25.31 -13.33 -2.61
C GLY A 271 23.97 -13.97 -2.95
N ASN A 272 23.96 -15.11 -3.63
CA ASN A 272 22.72 -15.84 -3.93
C ASN A 272 22.43 -16.86 -2.81
N TRP A 273 21.16 -17.20 -2.62
CA TRP A 273 20.74 -18.23 -1.69
C TRP A 273 21.24 -19.61 -2.12
N ILE A 274 21.87 -20.33 -1.20
CA ILE A 274 22.33 -21.70 -1.44
C ILE A 274 21.14 -22.68 -1.44
N SER A 275 20.04 -22.35 -0.73
CA SER A 275 18.81 -23.14 -0.66
C SER A 275 17.59 -22.24 -0.63
N GLU A 276 16.58 -22.55 -1.45
CA GLU A 276 15.29 -21.82 -1.48
C GLU A 276 14.49 -21.93 -0.17
N ASP A 277 14.59 -23.09 0.53
CA ASP A 277 13.80 -23.35 1.74
C ASP A 277 14.37 -22.68 3.01
N GLY A 278 15.56 -22.08 2.93
CA GLY A 278 16.30 -21.61 4.09
C GLY A 278 16.82 -22.76 4.97
N GLU A 279 17.82 -22.49 5.80
CA GLU A 279 18.43 -23.52 6.66
C GLU A 279 17.85 -23.57 8.07
N MET A 280 17.24 -22.49 8.52
CA MET A 280 16.69 -22.40 9.86
C MET A 280 15.42 -21.57 9.88
N THR A 281 14.38 -22.11 10.49
CA THR A 281 13.18 -21.35 10.80
C THR A 281 12.99 -21.31 12.33
N LYS A 282 12.67 -20.14 12.85
CA LYS A 282 12.48 -19.95 14.28
C LYS A 282 11.38 -18.93 14.55
N THR A 283 10.45 -19.28 15.43
CA THR A 283 9.50 -18.35 16.01
C THR A 283 9.95 -17.95 17.41
N GLY A 284 9.89 -16.70 17.75
CA GLY A 284 10.28 -16.20 19.05
C GLY A 284 9.54 -14.94 19.51
N TRP A 285 9.78 -14.54 20.74
CA TRP A 285 9.26 -13.30 21.30
C TRP A 285 10.20 -12.15 20.95
N MET A 286 9.70 -11.00 20.52
CA MET A 286 10.48 -9.83 20.17
C MET A 286 11.49 -9.42 21.26
N LYS A 287 11.10 -9.49 22.52
CA LYS A 287 11.99 -9.20 23.66
C LYS A 287 13.25 -10.10 23.76
N ASN A 288 13.27 -11.22 23.04
CA ASN A 288 14.38 -12.16 23.01
C ASN A 288 15.15 -12.11 21.68
N LEU A 289 14.73 -11.25 20.75
CA LEU A 289 15.40 -11.04 19.48
C LEU A 289 16.62 -10.14 19.71
N ASP A 290 17.76 -10.60 19.26
CA ASP A 290 19.04 -9.90 19.38
C ASP A 290 19.56 -9.59 17.96
N PHE A 291 19.28 -8.37 17.52
CA PHE A 291 19.68 -7.92 16.19
C PHE A 291 21.19 -7.87 15.99
N GLU A 292 21.96 -7.61 17.06
CA GLU A 292 23.43 -7.60 16.99
C GLU A 292 23.98 -8.99 16.70
N LYS A 293 23.37 -10.03 17.28
CA LYS A 293 23.74 -11.42 16.97
C LYS A 293 23.37 -11.83 15.54
N LEU A 294 22.21 -11.40 15.03
CA LEU A 294 21.85 -11.62 13.63
C LEU A 294 22.90 -10.98 12.70
N TYR A 295 23.20 -9.71 12.93
CA TYR A 295 24.19 -8.98 12.13
C TYR A 295 25.58 -9.60 12.22
N ASN A 296 25.98 -10.12 13.37
CA ASN A 296 27.27 -10.81 13.53
C ASN A 296 27.29 -12.24 12.99
N GLY A 297 26.14 -12.77 12.53
CA GLY A 297 26.03 -14.15 12.04
C GLY A 297 26.11 -15.21 13.15
N GLU A 298 25.78 -14.84 14.40
CA GLU A 298 25.87 -15.69 15.58
C GLU A 298 24.61 -16.51 15.88
N ILE A 299 23.59 -16.41 15.01
CA ILE A 299 22.31 -17.14 15.12
C ILE A 299 22.18 -18.13 13.96
#